data_4b24f7ac3b9a8e2103726cbcb0684128
#
_entry.id   4b24f7ac3b9a8e2103726cbcb0684128
#
_cell.length_a   1.000
_cell.length_b   1.000
_cell.length_c   1.000
_cell.angle_alpha   90.00
_cell.angle_beta   90.00
_cell.angle_gamma   90.00
#
_symmetry.space_group_name_H-M   'P 1'
#
loop_
_entity.id
_entity.type
_entity.pdbx_description
1 polymer ?
#
loop_
_entity_poly.entity_id
_entity_poly.type
_entity_poly.pdbx_seq_one_letter_code
_entity_poly.pdbx_strand_id
1 'polypeptide(L)'
;MLPLLLSGMALIAPVSAAPDFVHEVAPILRKHCSECHTDTKKKAGLSMNDEASFREGSENGPIIDAAHPEKSLILELISSDDEDLRMPPKGKGLSDPQVEIIKAWVLSGAKWEPGFAFKKPAYEPPLRPRNPELPAARDGRANPIDRIIDHYLAEKKQPRPAPLDDTAFLRRVHLDLVGLLPSVEAMRTFTADRAPDKRARLVDSLLADKTAYAEHWLTFWNDLLRNDYAGTGYIDGGRKQISGWLYQAIYNNMPYDEFVRQLVAPNPENEGFANGIKWRGSVSAAQITPMQYAQSVGQTFLGINLKCASCHDSFVDRWKLSEAYGLAAIYADEPLEMFRCDKPTGKTAVPGWLFPELGTVDASLPKAGRLKQLAALITHPENGRTPRAITNRLWQRLMGRGIVHPVDAMQSPPWNEDLLDYLGVHLAGNQQDLKKTLRLICLSAAYQSKSESFEEIPRESNYVYQGPRPKRLTAEEFTDAIWQICGTAPGKIDAPVKRDASATPQPMVRAALLKSDLLMRTLGRPNREQIVSTRPNDLATLEAMDLNNGAILDQRLAEGAQSLLARNLASSADLAKYVWQAALSRDPTPDELRLAVSLLGAKPEAAAIQDFLWGVFMLPEFQIVR
;
A
#
# COMPACT_ATOMS: atom_id res chain seq x y z
N MET A 1 17.88 -16.65 60.33
CA MET A 1 18.83 -16.09 59.37
C MET A 1 18.48 -16.59 57.98
N LEU A 2 17.84 -15.75 57.24
CA LEU A 2 17.42 -16.04 55.86
C LEU A 2 18.19 -15.06 54.94
N PRO A 3 18.88 -15.50 53.88
CA PRO A 3 19.61 -14.58 53.02
C PRO A 3 18.65 -13.91 52.02
N LEU A 4 18.69 -12.58 51.95
CA LEU A 4 18.10 -11.77 50.93
C LEU A 4 18.80 -12.05 49.58
N LEU A 5 18.05 -12.52 48.61
CA LEU A 5 18.42 -12.53 47.19
C LEU A 5 18.12 -11.14 46.59
N LEU A 6 19.17 -10.38 46.32
CA LEU A 6 19.08 -9.17 45.49
C LEU A 6 18.90 -9.59 44.04
N SER A 7 17.70 -9.44 43.54
CA SER A 7 17.43 -9.48 42.07
C SER A 7 18.00 -8.22 41.41
N GLY A 8 19.08 -8.37 40.67
CA GLY A 8 19.59 -7.34 39.79
C GLY A 8 18.57 -7.04 38.66
N MET A 9 17.90 -5.89 38.74
CA MET A 9 17.12 -5.32 37.64
C MET A 9 18.13 -4.82 36.61
N ALA A 10 18.28 -5.56 35.49
CA ALA A 10 18.98 -5.07 34.33
C ALA A 10 18.19 -3.88 33.75
N LEU A 11 18.76 -2.70 33.82
CA LEU A 11 18.29 -1.50 33.11
C LEU A 11 18.39 -1.79 31.61
N ILE A 12 17.27 -2.10 30.99
CA ILE A 12 17.15 -2.10 29.53
C ILE A 12 17.24 -0.64 29.10
N ALA A 13 18.38 -0.25 28.52
CA ALA A 13 18.55 1.04 27.89
C ALA A 13 17.44 1.22 26.82
N PRO A 14 16.83 2.41 26.68
CA PRO A 14 15.84 2.63 25.64
C PRO A 14 16.50 2.40 24.28
N VAL A 15 15.93 1.51 23.47
CA VAL A 15 16.30 1.37 22.06
C VAL A 15 15.99 2.71 21.40
N SER A 16 17.03 3.46 21.07
CA SER A 16 16.90 4.71 20.32
C SER A 16 16.17 4.38 19.01
N ALA A 17 15.11 5.14 18.70
CA ALA A 17 14.43 5.02 17.42
C ALA A 17 15.44 5.19 16.28
N ALA A 18 15.31 4.40 15.21
CA ALA A 18 16.16 4.55 14.03
C ALA A 18 16.06 6.00 13.50
N PRO A 19 17.19 6.64 13.11
CA PRO A 19 17.15 8.00 12.57
C PRO A 19 16.25 8.12 11.35
N ASP A 20 15.52 9.23 11.27
CA ASP A 20 14.74 9.56 10.08
C ASP A 20 15.69 9.84 8.91
N PHE A 21 15.56 9.01 7.84
CA PHE A 21 16.47 9.12 6.71
C PHE A 21 16.41 10.51 6.06
N VAL A 22 15.21 11.04 5.83
CA VAL A 22 15.01 12.30 5.10
C VAL A 22 15.41 13.52 5.91
N HIS A 23 15.09 13.52 7.22
CA HIS A 23 15.26 14.69 8.07
C HIS A 23 16.60 14.71 8.81
N GLU A 24 17.22 13.54 9.06
CA GLU A 24 18.45 13.47 9.84
C GLU A 24 19.63 12.98 9.02
N VAL A 25 19.47 11.89 8.22
CA VAL A 25 20.56 11.25 7.48
C VAL A 25 20.87 11.95 6.16
N ALA A 26 19.86 12.15 5.31
CA ALA A 26 20.03 12.72 3.97
C ALA A 26 20.64 14.14 3.98
N PRO A 27 20.34 15.04 4.94
CA PRO A 27 21.01 16.33 5.04
C PRO A 27 22.53 16.21 5.28
N ILE A 28 22.95 15.23 6.09
CA ILE A 28 24.38 14.96 6.35
C ILE A 28 25.04 14.45 5.07
N LEU A 29 24.48 13.43 4.44
CA LEU A 29 24.97 12.84 3.21
C LEU A 29 25.03 13.89 2.08
N ARG A 30 24.01 14.74 1.95
CA ARG A 30 23.97 15.82 0.96
C ARG A 30 25.09 16.84 1.17
N LYS A 31 25.29 17.26 2.41
CA LYS A 31 26.27 18.30 2.74
C LYS A 31 27.71 17.81 2.59
N HIS A 32 27.99 16.56 2.96
CA HIS A 32 29.35 16.07 3.14
C HIS A 32 29.80 15.06 2.07
N CYS A 33 28.87 14.38 1.39
CA CYS A 33 29.18 13.27 0.48
C CYS A 33 28.75 13.54 -0.98
N SER A 34 27.59 14.19 -1.18
CA SER A 34 26.95 14.27 -2.50
C SER A 34 27.79 15.01 -3.56
N GLU A 35 28.62 15.98 -3.18
CA GLU A 35 29.45 16.72 -4.14
C GLU A 35 30.38 15.80 -4.95
N CYS A 36 30.85 14.71 -4.33
CA CYS A 36 31.80 13.77 -4.94
C CYS A 36 31.16 12.47 -5.44
N HIS A 37 29.97 12.12 -4.94
CA HIS A 37 29.33 10.83 -5.14
C HIS A 37 27.95 10.90 -5.78
N THR A 38 27.59 12.02 -6.42
CA THR A 38 26.33 12.15 -7.18
C THR A 38 26.56 12.62 -8.62
N ASP A 39 25.53 12.53 -9.43
CA ASP A 39 25.52 12.83 -10.88
C ASP A 39 26.56 11.96 -11.65
N THR A 40 27.44 12.59 -12.40
CA THR A 40 28.52 11.92 -13.14
C THR A 40 29.76 11.69 -12.30
N LYS A 41 29.83 12.26 -11.10
CA LYS A 41 30.97 12.12 -10.19
C LYS A 41 30.77 10.86 -9.34
N LYS A 42 31.51 9.80 -9.71
CA LYS A 42 31.54 8.52 -8.99
C LYS A 42 32.95 8.27 -8.46
N LYS A 43 33.40 9.09 -7.51
CA LYS A 43 34.72 8.88 -6.92
C LYS A 43 34.78 7.53 -6.22
N ALA A 44 35.86 6.78 -6.46
CA ALA A 44 36.03 5.40 -6.02
C ALA A 44 34.85 4.48 -6.40
N GLY A 45 34.20 4.74 -7.55
CA GLY A 45 33.06 3.94 -8.04
C GLY A 45 31.74 4.15 -7.30
N LEU A 46 31.72 4.83 -6.13
CA LEU A 46 30.51 5.03 -5.32
C LEU A 46 29.56 6.03 -5.98
N SER A 47 28.29 5.63 -6.15
CA SER A 47 27.20 6.51 -6.53
C SER A 47 26.14 6.57 -5.42
N MET A 48 25.76 7.80 -5.06
CA MET A 48 24.72 8.07 -4.08
C MET A 48 23.46 8.68 -4.73
N ASN A 49 23.28 8.52 -6.04
CA ASN A 49 22.15 9.10 -6.76
C ASN A 49 20.80 8.62 -6.19
N ASP A 50 20.72 7.34 -5.92
CA ASP A 50 19.55 6.65 -5.39
C ASP A 50 19.97 5.43 -4.54
N GLU A 51 19.01 4.75 -3.90
CA GLU A 51 19.29 3.57 -3.07
C GLU A 51 19.98 2.46 -3.87
N ALA A 52 19.51 2.16 -5.07
CA ALA A 52 20.07 1.08 -5.88
C ALA A 52 21.54 1.32 -6.17
N SER A 53 21.89 2.53 -6.65
CA SER A 53 23.28 2.93 -6.90
C SER A 53 24.15 2.91 -5.63
N PHE A 54 23.59 3.30 -4.48
CA PHE A 54 24.32 3.28 -3.20
C PHE A 54 24.60 1.85 -2.74
N ARG A 55 23.64 0.94 -2.93
CA ARG A 55 23.77 -0.49 -2.58
C ARG A 55 24.73 -1.25 -3.49
N GLU A 56 24.99 -0.76 -4.70
CA GLU A 56 26.03 -1.33 -5.59
C GLU A 56 27.43 -1.27 -4.96
N GLY A 57 27.65 -0.30 -4.05
CA GLY A 57 28.91 -0.14 -3.34
C GLY A 57 29.94 0.69 -4.10
N SER A 58 31.22 0.47 -3.82
CA SER A 58 32.37 1.19 -4.34
C SER A 58 33.40 0.23 -4.94
N GLU A 59 34.46 0.76 -5.55
CA GLU A 59 35.62 -0.01 -5.99
C GLU A 59 36.30 -0.77 -4.83
N ASN A 60 36.09 -0.30 -3.59
CA ASN A 60 36.64 -0.91 -2.39
C ASN A 60 35.65 -1.89 -1.72
N GLY A 61 34.54 -2.20 -2.38
CA GLY A 61 33.52 -3.12 -1.91
C GLY A 61 32.22 -2.45 -1.40
N PRO A 62 31.33 -3.23 -0.76
CA PRO A 62 30.06 -2.71 -0.22
C PRO A 62 30.29 -1.61 0.81
N ILE A 63 29.55 -0.51 0.66
CA ILE A 63 29.61 0.61 1.62
C ILE A 63 28.91 0.25 2.93
N ILE A 64 27.85 -0.57 2.85
CA ILE A 64 27.13 -1.13 4.00
C ILE A 64 27.36 -2.64 4.02
N ASP A 65 27.85 -3.15 5.12
CA ASP A 65 27.90 -4.58 5.39
C ASP A 65 26.57 -5.00 6.05
N ALA A 66 25.74 -5.70 5.32
CA ALA A 66 24.42 -6.12 5.83
C ALA A 66 24.53 -7.24 6.89
N ALA A 67 25.62 -8.04 6.87
CA ALA A 67 25.84 -9.12 7.82
C ALA A 67 26.49 -8.59 9.14
N HIS A 68 27.34 -7.58 9.00
CA HIS A 68 28.06 -6.95 10.11
C HIS A 68 27.98 -5.42 10.00
N PRO A 69 26.81 -4.80 10.26
CA PRO A 69 26.61 -3.37 10.06
C PRO A 69 27.64 -2.49 10.77
N GLU A 70 28.15 -2.92 11.92
CA GLU A 70 29.20 -2.22 12.67
C GLU A 70 30.56 -2.19 11.97
N LYS A 71 30.76 -3.03 10.95
CA LYS A 71 31.99 -3.11 10.13
C LYS A 71 31.80 -2.45 8.75
N SER A 72 30.69 -1.76 8.55
CA SER A 72 30.41 -1.08 7.28
C SER A 72 31.51 -0.07 6.94
N LEU A 73 31.99 -0.10 5.69
CA LEU A 73 33.05 0.77 5.20
C LEU A 73 32.76 2.27 5.41
N ILE A 74 31.49 2.68 5.30
CA ILE A 74 31.11 4.07 5.56
C ILE A 74 31.49 4.51 6.98
N LEU A 75 31.32 3.63 7.99
CA LEU A 75 31.63 3.96 9.39
C LEU A 75 33.12 4.10 9.61
N GLU A 76 33.92 3.22 9.02
CA GLU A 76 35.38 3.31 9.05
C GLU A 76 35.86 4.63 8.46
N LEU A 77 35.37 4.99 7.26
CA LEU A 77 35.81 6.18 6.54
C LEU A 77 35.42 7.50 7.21
N ILE A 78 34.18 7.59 7.79
CA ILE A 78 33.73 8.85 8.45
C ILE A 78 34.33 9.04 9.84
N SER A 79 34.86 7.96 10.46
CA SER A 79 35.44 7.97 11.82
C SER A 79 36.96 7.91 11.80
N SER A 80 37.60 7.85 10.62
CA SER A 80 39.06 7.75 10.51
C SER A 80 39.75 9.04 10.93
N ASP A 81 40.80 8.92 11.73
CA ASP A 81 41.71 10.01 12.07
C ASP A 81 42.80 10.20 10.99
N ASP A 82 42.94 9.23 10.07
CA ASP A 82 43.85 9.30 8.96
C ASP A 82 43.30 10.21 7.85
N GLU A 83 43.99 11.33 7.57
CA GLU A 83 43.55 12.32 6.59
C GLU A 83 43.49 11.78 5.15
N ASP A 84 44.23 10.73 4.84
CA ASP A 84 44.25 10.11 3.51
C ASP A 84 43.07 9.12 3.35
N LEU A 85 42.53 8.59 4.42
CA LEU A 85 41.40 7.65 4.42
C LEU A 85 40.07 8.33 4.76
N ARG A 86 40.11 9.39 5.56
CA ARG A 86 38.91 10.03 6.09
C ARG A 86 37.99 10.60 5.02
N MET A 87 36.69 10.38 5.19
CA MET A 87 35.64 11.01 4.37
C MET A 87 34.78 11.98 5.20
N PRO A 88 34.52 13.20 4.71
CA PRO A 88 35.04 13.79 3.46
C PRO A 88 36.53 14.13 3.55
N PRO A 89 37.26 14.11 2.42
CA PRO A 89 38.72 14.30 2.38
C PRO A 89 39.13 15.77 2.59
N LYS A 90 38.20 16.69 2.66
CA LYS A 90 38.42 18.12 2.89
C LYS A 90 37.68 18.60 4.13
N GLY A 91 38.33 19.46 4.92
CA GLY A 91 37.73 20.08 6.11
C GLY A 91 37.91 19.22 7.38
N LYS A 92 37.10 19.53 8.40
CA LYS A 92 37.21 18.90 9.73
C LYS A 92 36.48 17.55 9.86
N GLY A 93 36.02 16.95 8.74
CA GLY A 93 35.18 15.75 8.82
C GLY A 93 33.74 16.02 9.26
N LEU A 94 33.02 14.98 9.62
CA LEU A 94 31.71 15.08 10.29
C LEU A 94 31.90 15.43 11.77
N SER A 95 30.92 16.15 12.34
CA SER A 95 30.90 16.34 13.79
C SER A 95 30.45 15.06 14.49
N ASP A 96 30.83 14.85 15.77
CA ASP A 96 30.46 13.67 16.56
C ASP A 96 28.94 13.37 16.50
N PRO A 97 28.03 14.35 16.65
CA PRO A 97 26.59 14.08 16.51
C PRO A 97 26.19 13.58 15.12
N GLN A 98 26.86 14.05 14.05
CA GLN A 98 26.61 13.59 12.69
C GLN A 98 27.11 12.16 12.46
N VAL A 99 28.28 11.83 13.02
CA VAL A 99 28.83 10.47 13.02
C VAL A 99 27.85 9.51 13.71
N GLU A 100 27.35 9.87 14.91
CA GLU A 100 26.40 9.04 15.65
C GLU A 100 25.06 8.85 14.91
N ILE A 101 24.55 9.87 14.20
CA ILE A 101 23.36 9.73 13.37
C ILE A 101 23.60 8.72 12.23
N ILE A 102 24.71 8.87 11.49
CA ILE A 102 25.04 7.93 10.40
C ILE A 102 25.24 6.50 10.96
N LYS A 103 25.91 6.37 12.08
CA LYS A 103 26.14 5.08 12.74
C LYS A 103 24.83 4.42 13.18
N ALA A 104 23.94 5.16 13.83
CA ALA A 104 22.63 4.66 14.23
C ALA A 104 21.79 4.23 13.02
N TRP A 105 21.84 5.00 11.92
CA TRP A 105 21.20 4.65 10.68
C TRP A 105 21.74 3.35 10.07
N VAL A 106 23.08 3.20 10.00
CA VAL A 106 23.73 1.98 9.48
C VAL A 106 23.34 0.77 10.34
N LEU A 107 23.44 0.89 11.67
CA LEU A 107 23.10 -0.18 12.61
C LEU A 107 21.62 -0.57 12.58
N SER A 108 20.73 0.34 12.19
CA SER A 108 19.30 0.06 12.00
C SER A 108 18.94 -0.53 10.62
N GLY A 109 19.98 -0.94 9.84
CA GLY A 109 19.81 -1.56 8.52
C GLY A 109 19.92 -0.59 7.35
N ALA A 110 20.42 0.62 7.58
CA ALA A 110 20.65 1.66 6.57
C ALA A 110 19.42 1.87 5.66
N LYS A 111 18.24 1.98 6.27
CA LYS A 111 16.97 2.15 5.54
C LYS A 111 16.98 3.45 4.76
N TRP A 112 16.70 3.34 3.48
CA TRP A 112 16.57 4.47 2.57
C TRP A 112 15.09 4.81 2.40
N GLU A 113 14.76 6.10 2.31
CA GLU A 113 13.37 6.49 2.05
C GLU A 113 12.97 6.09 0.63
N PRO A 114 11.88 5.34 0.43
CA PRO A 114 11.44 4.94 -0.89
C PRO A 114 11.21 6.14 -1.83
N GLY A 115 11.85 6.10 -3.00
CA GLY A 115 11.76 7.17 -4.00
C GLY A 115 12.68 8.37 -3.75
N PHE A 116 13.46 8.37 -2.66
CA PHE A 116 14.45 9.43 -2.44
C PHE A 116 15.65 9.29 -3.38
N ALA A 117 16.01 10.39 -4.05
CA ALA A 117 17.21 10.50 -4.87
C ALA A 117 17.93 11.84 -4.65
N PHE A 118 19.28 11.82 -4.64
CA PHE A 118 20.08 13.04 -4.58
C PHE A 118 20.15 13.74 -5.94
N LYS A 119 20.03 12.99 -7.02
CA LYS A 119 19.92 13.50 -8.38
C LYS A 119 18.51 14.06 -8.61
N LYS A 120 18.39 15.24 -9.22
CA LYS A 120 17.08 15.72 -9.69
C LYS A 120 16.48 14.71 -10.65
N PRO A 121 15.20 14.31 -10.47
CA PRO A 121 14.54 13.44 -11.42
C PRO A 121 14.60 14.10 -12.81
N ALA A 122 15.10 13.38 -13.81
CA ALA A 122 15.08 13.85 -15.20
C ALA A 122 13.67 13.79 -15.81
N TYR A 123 12.76 13.06 -15.13
CA TYR A 123 11.39 12.87 -15.57
C TYR A 123 10.46 13.81 -14.83
N GLU A 124 9.67 14.57 -15.57
CA GLU A 124 8.54 15.33 -15.05
C GLU A 124 7.27 14.78 -15.72
N PRO A 125 6.34 14.19 -14.95
CA PRO A 125 5.13 13.61 -15.51
C PRO A 125 4.28 14.71 -16.16
N PRO A 126 3.75 14.46 -17.37
CA PRO A 126 2.92 15.43 -18.05
C PRO A 126 1.68 15.75 -17.21
N LEU A 127 1.40 17.05 -17.06
CA LEU A 127 0.21 17.52 -16.33
C LEU A 127 -1.07 17.18 -17.10
N ARG A 128 -1.06 17.40 -18.41
CA ARG A 128 -2.24 17.19 -19.26
C ARG A 128 -2.44 15.73 -19.60
N PRO A 129 -3.70 15.26 -19.78
CA PRO A 129 -3.98 13.93 -20.26
C PRO A 129 -3.34 13.71 -21.65
N ARG A 130 -2.74 12.55 -21.85
CA ARG A 130 -2.25 12.10 -23.15
C ARG A 130 -3.03 10.85 -23.55
N ASN A 131 -3.62 10.85 -24.73
CA ASN A 131 -4.31 9.69 -25.28
C ASN A 131 -3.36 8.96 -26.24
N PRO A 132 -2.75 7.84 -25.82
CA PRO A 132 -1.79 7.12 -26.67
C PRO A 132 -2.51 6.41 -27.81
N GLU A 133 -1.83 6.32 -28.96
CA GLU A 133 -2.28 5.45 -30.04
C GLU A 133 -2.13 3.98 -29.61
N LEU A 134 -3.20 3.22 -29.80
CA LEU A 134 -3.18 1.81 -29.43
C LEU A 134 -2.47 0.99 -30.51
N PRO A 135 -1.42 0.21 -30.16
CA PRO A 135 -0.79 -0.71 -31.08
C PRO A 135 -1.79 -1.67 -31.73
N ALA A 136 -1.47 -2.25 -32.88
CA ALA A 136 -2.33 -3.24 -33.52
C ALA A 136 -2.56 -4.45 -32.60
N ALA A 137 -3.79 -4.99 -32.61
CA ALA A 137 -4.11 -6.20 -31.88
C ALA A 137 -3.30 -7.40 -32.44
N ARG A 138 -2.77 -8.24 -31.55
CA ARG A 138 -2.03 -9.46 -31.90
C ARG A 138 -2.78 -10.69 -31.39
N ASP A 139 -2.86 -11.73 -32.21
CA ASP A 139 -3.45 -13.04 -31.84
C ASP A 139 -4.88 -12.91 -31.27
N GLY A 140 -5.70 -12.00 -31.81
CA GLY A 140 -7.08 -11.78 -31.39
C GLY A 140 -7.26 -11.04 -30.06
N ARG A 141 -6.19 -10.56 -29.42
CA ARG A 141 -6.25 -9.80 -28.16
C ARG A 141 -6.67 -8.35 -28.42
N ALA A 142 -7.96 -8.10 -28.33
CA ALA A 142 -8.54 -6.79 -28.60
C ALA A 142 -8.52 -5.83 -27.40
N ASN A 143 -8.33 -6.34 -26.16
CA ASN A 143 -8.29 -5.50 -24.97
C ASN A 143 -7.14 -4.47 -25.10
N PRO A 144 -7.42 -3.17 -24.93
CA PRO A 144 -6.40 -2.12 -25.08
C PRO A 144 -5.15 -2.32 -24.20
N ILE A 145 -5.32 -2.82 -22.97
CA ILE A 145 -4.20 -3.15 -22.07
C ILE A 145 -3.31 -4.20 -22.72
N ASP A 146 -3.90 -5.26 -23.28
CA ASP A 146 -3.14 -6.34 -23.90
C ASP A 146 -2.42 -5.86 -25.16
N ARG A 147 -3.01 -4.95 -25.94
CA ARG A 147 -2.37 -4.37 -27.13
C ARG A 147 -1.11 -3.60 -26.75
N ILE A 148 -1.16 -2.80 -25.68
CA ILE A 148 -0.03 -2.02 -25.18
C ILE A 148 1.03 -2.97 -24.59
N ILE A 149 0.64 -3.93 -23.75
CA ILE A 149 1.56 -4.87 -23.10
C ILE A 149 2.22 -5.81 -24.12
N ASP A 150 1.46 -6.32 -25.10
CA ASP A 150 2.02 -7.19 -26.14
C ASP A 150 3.07 -6.45 -27.01
N HIS A 151 2.86 -5.15 -27.26
CA HIS A 151 3.84 -4.31 -27.94
C HIS A 151 5.10 -4.14 -27.08
N TYR A 152 4.93 -3.76 -25.80
CA TYR A 152 6.01 -3.61 -24.84
C TYR A 152 6.85 -4.89 -24.68
N LEU A 153 6.19 -6.05 -24.50
CA LEU A 153 6.89 -7.33 -24.35
C LEU A 153 7.71 -7.68 -25.60
N ALA A 154 7.16 -7.38 -26.80
CA ALA A 154 7.89 -7.59 -28.05
C ALA A 154 9.13 -6.71 -28.15
N GLU A 155 9.05 -5.43 -27.78
CA GLU A 155 10.20 -4.51 -27.75
C GLU A 155 11.25 -4.97 -26.72
N LYS A 156 10.83 -5.44 -25.56
CA LYS A 156 11.71 -5.98 -24.52
C LYS A 156 12.21 -7.41 -24.80
N LYS A 157 11.74 -8.04 -25.90
CA LYS A 157 12.05 -9.44 -26.25
C LYS A 157 11.67 -10.42 -25.13
N GLN A 158 10.58 -10.14 -24.43
CA GLN A 158 10.05 -10.98 -23.37
C GLN A 158 8.88 -11.84 -23.89
N PRO A 159 8.78 -13.10 -23.46
CA PRO A 159 7.62 -13.92 -23.78
C PRO A 159 6.38 -13.41 -23.04
N ARG A 160 5.20 -13.66 -23.59
CA ARG A 160 3.95 -13.48 -22.88
C ARG A 160 3.86 -14.47 -21.72
N PRO A 161 3.42 -14.05 -20.52
CA PRO A 161 3.17 -14.97 -19.43
C PRO A 161 2.04 -15.95 -19.79
N ALA A 162 2.13 -17.19 -19.28
CA ALA A 162 1.13 -18.21 -19.52
C ALA A 162 -0.22 -17.83 -18.89
N PRO A 163 -1.37 -18.22 -19.50
CA PRO A 163 -2.68 -17.93 -18.92
C PRO A 163 -2.93 -18.75 -17.66
N LEU A 164 -3.76 -18.19 -16.75
CA LEU A 164 -4.29 -18.90 -15.60
C LEU A 164 -5.34 -19.94 -16.04
N ASP A 165 -5.39 -21.05 -15.31
CA ASP A 165 -6.56 -21.92 -15.32
C ASP A 165 -7.77 -21.25 -14.67
N ASP A 166 -8.94 -21.88 -14.81
CA ASP A 166 -10.20 -21.30 -14.35
C ASP A 166 -10.31 -21.22 -12.82
N THR A 167 -9.74 -22.16 -12.10
CA THR A 167 -9.80 -22.19 -10.63
C THR A 167 -8.91 -21.09 -10.03
N ALA A 168 -7.71 -20.92 -10.56
CA ALA A 168 -6.81 -19.86 -10.16
C ALA A 168 -7.37 -18.47 -10.51
N PHE A 169 -7.97 -18.32 -11.70
CA PHE A 169 -8.66 -17.08 -12.07
C PHE A 169 -9.82 -16.76 -11.14
N LEU A 170 -10.69 -17.76 -10.89
CA LEU A 170 -11.85 -17.61 -10.00
C LEU A 170 -11.43 -17.12 -8.61
N ARG A 171 -10.41 -17.78 -8.01
CA ARG A 171 -9.88 -17.40 -6.70
C ARG A 171 -9.29 -15.98 -6.70
N ARG A 172 -8.44 -15.66 -7.69
CA ARG A 172 -7.81 -14.34 -7.80
C ARG A 172 -8.85 -13.24 -7.90
N VAL A 173 -9.80 -13.34 -8.80
CA VAL A 173 -10.77 -12.28 -9.06
C VAL A 173 -11.75 -12.08 -7.91
N HIS A 174 -12.12 -13.13 -7.17
CA HIS A 174 -12.93 -13.00 -5.95
C HIS A 174 -12.16 -12.24 -4.86
N LEU A 175 -10.91 -12.61 -4.60
CA LEU A 175 -10.08 -11.92 -3.61
C LEU A 175 -9.81 -10.46 -4.02
N ASP A 176 -9.50 -10.20 -5.28
CA ASP A 176 -9.16 -8.86 -5.76
C ASP A 176 -10.37 -7.90 -5.85
N LEU A 177 -11.57 -8.38 -6.17
CA LEU A 177 -12.74 -7.52 -6.33
C LEU A 177 -13.63 -7.44 -5.10
N VAL A 178 -13.78 -8.53 -4.36
CA VAL A 178 -14.68 -8.59 -3.21
C VAL A 178 -14.02 -9.09 -1.91
N GLY A 179 -12.74 -9.48 -1.94
CA GLY A 179 -11.94 -9.87 -0.76
C GLY A 179 -12.46 -11.11 -0.03
N LEU A 180 -13.18 -11.98 -0.73
CA LEU A 180 -13.72 -13.24 -0.23
C LEU A 180 -13.24 -14.40 -1.10
N LEU A 181 -13.16 -15.58 -0.52
CA LEU A 181 -12.97 -16.80 -1.29
C LEU A 181 -14.27 -17.13 -2.06
N PRO A 182 -14.18 -17.74 -3.26
CA PRO A 182 -15.37 -18.28 -3.90
C PRO A 182 -15.95 -19.42 -3.05
N SER A 183 -17.28 -19.53 -3.00
CA SER A 183 -17.90 -20.70 -2.35
C SER A 183 -17.61 -21.97 -3.14
N VAL A 184 -17.70 -23.13 -2.46
CA VAL A 184 -17.52 -24.45 -3.11
C VAL A 184 -18.51 -24.64 -4.28
N GLU A 185 -19.73 -24.12 -4.11
CA GLU A 185 -20.76 -24.17 -5.16
C GLU A 185 -20.39 -23.27 -6.35
N ALA A 186 -19.97 -22.02 -6.09
CA ALA A 186 -19.48 -21.09 -7.12
C ALA A 186 -18.31 -21.70 -7.91
N MET A 187 -17.37 -22.34 -7.21
CA MET A 187 -16.25 -23.04 -7.85
C MET A 187 -16.73 -24.16 -8.79
N ARG A 188 -17.63 -25.02 -8.33
CA ARG A 188 -18.17 -26.12 -9.13
C ARG A 188 -18.94 -25.62 -10.35
N THR A 189 -19.79 -24.62 -10.15
CA THR A 189 -20.57 -24.01 -11.23
C THR A 189 -19.68 -23.37 -12.27
N PHE A 190 -18.71 -22.57 -11.85
CA PHE A 190 -17.80 -21.87 -12.74
C PHE A 190 -16.89 -22.82 -13.56
N THR A 191 -16.37 -23.87 -12.92
CA THR A 191 -15.51 -24.85 -13.60
C THR A 191 -16.29 -25.74 -14.55
N ALA A 192 -17.56 -26.01 -14.29
CA ALA A 192 -18.44 -26.76 -15.18
C ALA A 192 -18.93 -25.92 -16.40
N ASP A 193 -18.98 -24.61 -16.27
CA ASP A 193 -19.40 -23.70 -17.35
C ASP A 193 -18.38 -23.71 -18.49
N ARG A 194 -18.85 -23.95 -19.73
CA ARG A 194 -18.04 -23.98 -20.96
C ARG A 194 -18.21 -22.73 -21.82
N ALA A 195 -19.02 -21.77 -21.41
CA ALA A 195 -19.26 -20.57 -22.20
C ALA A 195 -17.98 -19.71 -22.28
N PRO A 196 -17.66 -19.17 -23.46
CA PRO A 196 -16.42 -18.41 -23.66
C PRO A 196 -16.39 -17.07 -22.89
N ASP A 197 -17.55 -16.55 -22.52
CA ASP A 197 -17.73 -15.30 -21.79
C ASP A 197 -17.85 -15.46 -20.27
N LYS A 198 -17.69 -16.69 -19.73
CA LYS A 198 -17.90 -16.97 -18.30
C LYS A 198 -17.06 -16.09 -17.37
N ARG A 199 -15.80 -15.80 -17.75
CA ARG A 199 -14.92 -14.92 -16.96
C ARG A 199 -15.43 -13.49 -16.94
N ALA A 200 -15.95 -12.98 -18.05
CA ALA A 200 -16.53 -11.64 -18.12
C ALA A 200 -17.80 -11.55 -17.26
N ARG A 201 -18.69 -12.53 -17.37
CA ARG A 201 -19.91 -12.59 -16.54
C ARG A 201 -19.59 -12.67 -15.04
N LEU A 202 -18.55 -13.41 -14.66
CA LEU A 202 -18.08 -13.47 -13.28
C LEU A 202 -17.60 -12.12 -12.78
N VAL A 203 -16.72 -11.43 -13.55
CA VAL A 203 -16.23 -10.09 -13.21
C VAL A 203 -17.41 -9.12 -13.05
N ASP A 204 -18.36 -9.14 -13.99
CA ASP A 204 -19.54 -8.28 -13.95
C ASP A 204 -20.42 -8.56 -12.73
N SER A 205 -20.63 -9.84 -12.36
CA SER A 205 -21.40 -10.22 -11.17
C SER A 205 -20.75 -9.78 -9.86
N LEU A 206 -19.42 -9.93 -9.74
CA LEU A 206 -18.68 -9.49 -8.55
C LEU A 206 -18.69 -7.97 -8.39
N LEU A 207 -18.54 -7.21 -9.49
CA LEU A 207 -18.63 -5.75 -9.47
C LEU A 207 -20.06 -5.26 -9.22
N ALA A 208 -21.09 -6.05 -9.54
CA ALA A 208 -22.48 -5.73 -9.27
C ALA A 208 -22.89 -5.96 -7.80
N ASP A 209 -22.17 -6.83 -7.06
CA ASP A 209 -22.39 -7.01 -5.62
C ASP A 209 -21.90 -5.78 -4.85
N LYS A 210 -22.84 -4.85 -4.63
CA LYS A 210 -22.56 -3.56 -3.99
C LYS A 210 -22.01 -3.73 -2.58
N THR A 211 -22.53 -4.67 -1.80
CA THR A 211 -22.16 -4.90 -0.41
C THR A 211 -20.75 -5.48 -0.32
N ALA A 212 -20.51 -6.60 -1.00
CA ALA A 212 -19.20 -7.25 -0.97
C ALA A 212 -18.10 -6.33 -1.53
N TYR A 213 -18.40 -5.62 -2.62
CA TYR A 213 -17.50 -4.61 -3.18
C TYR A 213 -17.18 -3.49 -2.18
N ALA A 214 -18.22 -2.89 -1.57
CA ALA A 214 -18.02 -1.77 -0.65
C ALA A 214 -17.22 -2.19 0.58
N GLU A 215 -17.53 -3.34 1.17
CA GLU A 215 -16.86 -3.83 2.39
C GLU A 215 -15.40 -4.24 2.13
N HIS A 216 -15.07 -4.72 0.92
CA HIS A 216 -13.70 -4.98 0.53
C HIS A 216 -12.90 -3.69 0.28
N TRP A 217 -13.42 -2.81 -0.59
CA TRP A 217 -12.73 -1.58 -0.98
C TRP A 217 -12.67 -0.54 0.15
N LEU A 218 -13.52 -0.68 1.18
CA LEU A 218 -13.42 0.14 2.38
C LEU A 218 -12.04 0.06 3.05
N THR A 219 -11.39 -1.12 3.03
CA THR A 219 -10.03 -1.28 3.55
C THR A 219 -9.02 -0.40 2.80
N PHE A 220 -9.03 -0.47 1.46
CA PHE A 220 -8.16 0.35 0.60
C PHE A 220 -8.35 1.84 0.86
N TRP A 221 -9.59 2.31 0.91
CA TRP A 221 -9.89 3.72 1.12
C TRP A 221 -9.62 4.17 2.56
N ASN A 222 -9.88 3.33 3.56
CA ASN A 222 -9.53 3.63 4.96
C ASN A 222 -8.02 3.87 5.12
N ASP A 223 -7.20 3.04 4.47
CA ASP A 223 -5.74 3.18 4.50
C ASP A 223 -5.29 4.48 3.81
N LEU A 224 -5.85 4.75 2.63
CA LEU A 224 -5.49 5.93 1.82
C LEU A 224 -6.02 7.25 2.41
N LEU A 225 -7.18 7.23 3.08
CA LEU A 225 -7.81 8.41 3.67
C LEU A 225 -7.52 8.56 5.17
N ARG A 226 -6.68 7.70 5.75
CA ARG A 226 -6.35 7.72 7.18
C ARG A 226 -7.61 7.59 8.07
N ASN A 227 -8.63 6.82 7.63
CA ASN A 227 -9.87 6.63 8.37
C ASN A 227 -9.80 5.36 9.23
N ASP A 228 -10.07 5.47 10.52
CA ASP A 228 -10.07 4.33 11.45
C ASP A 228 -11.24 4.41 12.44
N TYR A 229 -11.66 3.25 12.94
CA TYR A 229 -12.75 3.10 13.92
C TYR A 229 -12.26 3.19 15.37
N ALA A 230 -10.99 2.96 15.61
CA ALA A 230 -10.34 3.11 16.90
C ALA A 230 -9.62 4.46 16.98
N GLY A 231 -9.81 5.19 18.08
CA GLY A 231 -8.95 6.33 18.41
C GLY A 231 -7.54 5.83 18.74
N THR A 232 -6.51 6.65 18.48
CA THR A 232 -5.18 6.43 19.01
C THR A 232 -5.05 7.18 20.34
N GLY A 233 -4.26 6.66 21.30
CA GLY A 233 -4.12 7.23 22.64
C GLY A 233 -3.49 8.62 22.70
N TYR A 234 -2.94 9.12 21.59
CA TYR A 234 -2.25 10.40 21.47
C TYR A 234 -3.05 11.48 20.76
N ILE A 235 -4.32 11.22 20.42
CA ILE A 235 -5.17 12.16 19.70
C ILE A 235 -6.01 12.96 20.69
N ASP A 236 -5.86 14.31 20.64
CA ASP A 236 -6.68 15.21 21.43
C ASP A 236 -8.00 15.52 20.73
N GLY A 237 -9.13 15.21 21.40
CA GLY A 237 -10.47 15.35 20.81
C GLY A 237 -10.84 14.29 19.74
N GLY A 238 -9.96 13.32 19.52
CA GLY A 238 -10.19 12.21 18.61
C GLY A 238 -10.09 12.57 17.12
N ARG A 239 -10.34 11.57 16.28
CA ARG A 239 -10.42 11.71 14.83
C ARG A 239 -11.89 11.60 14.42
N LYS A 240 -12.40 12.61 13.71
CA LYS A 240 -13.73 12.50 13.12
C LYS A 240 -13.68 11.50 11.95
N GLN A 241 -14.43 10.42 12.11
CA GLN A 241 -14.51 9.38 11.10
C GLN A 241 -15.43 9.81 9.95
N ILE A 242 -15.07 9.37 8.74
CA ILE A 242 -15.88 9.54 7.54
C ILE A 242 -16.55 8.23 7.09
N SER A 243 -16.55 7.21 7.96
CA SER A 243 -16.90 5.82 7.61
C SER A 243 -18.28 5.68 6.99
N GLY A 244 -19.29 6.38 7.52
CA GLY A 244 -20.65 6.33 6.98
C GLY A 244 -20.74 6.89 5.56
N TRP A 245 -20.20 8.07 5.32
CA TRP A 245 -20.14 8.69 4.01
C TRP A 245 -19.30 7.84 3.03
N LEU A 246 -18.12 7.38 3.46
CA LEU A 246 -17.21 6.59 2.64
C LEU A 246 -17.84 5.28 2.18
N TYR A 247 -18.50 4.57 3.10
CA TYR A 247 -19.22 3.34 2.76
C TYR A 247 -20.30 3.60 1.71
N GLN A 248 -21.12 4.64 1.88
CA GLN A 248 -22.18 4.98 0.92
C GLN A 248 -21.62 5.43 -0.43
N ALA A 249 -20.52 6.18 -0.45
CA ALA A 249 -19.86 6.59 -1.69
C ALA A 249 -19.38 5.38 -2.51
N ILE A 250 -18.76 4.38 -1.85
CA ILE A 250 -18.29 3.15 -2.51
C ILE A 250 -19.49 2.27 -2.92
N TYR A 251 -20.45 2.06 -2.03
CA TYR A 251 -21.65 1.25 -2.26
C TYR A 251 -22.45 1.74 -3.47
N ASN A 252 -22.60 3.05 -3.60
CA ASN A 252 -23.31 3.68 -4.72
C ASN A 252 -22.43 3.93 -5.96
N ASN A 253 -21.16 3.49 -5.94
CA ASN A 253 -20.21 3.70 -7.01
C ASN A 253 -20.13 5.17 -7.45
N MET A 254 -19.92 6.07 -6.45
CA MET A 254 -19.81 7.51 -6.70
C MET A 254 -18.71 7.78 -7.75
N PRO A 255 -18.96 8.63 -8.76
CA PRO A 255 -17.94 9.03 -9.72
C PRO A 255 -16.69 9.56 -9.01
N TYR A 256 -15.50 9.16 -9.45
CA TYR A 256 -14.26 9.46 -8.72
C TYR A 256 -13.98 10.96 -8.60
N ASP A 257 -14.30 11.74 -9.60
CA ASP A 257 -14.16 13.19 -9.55
C ASP A 257 -15.11 13.84 -8.51
N GLU A 258 -16.33 13.33 -8.36
CA GLU A 258 -17.25 13.78 -7.31
C GLU A 258 -16.77 13.36 -5.92
N PHE A 259 -16.25 12.13 -5.80
CA PHE A 259 -15.61 11.63 -4.58
C PHE A 259 -14.46 12.55 -4.14
N VAL A 260 -13.59 12.93 -5.08
CA VAL A 260 -12.49 13.87 -4.82
C VAL A 260 -13.01 15.25 -4.44
N ARG A 261 -13.99 15.80 -5.18
CA ARG A 261 -14.58 17.12 -4.88
C ARG A 261 -15.13 17.19 -3.46
N GLN A 262 -15.87 16.16 -3.03
CA GLN A 262 -16.46 16.14 -1.70
C GLN A 262 -15.42 16.00 -0.58
N LEU A 263 -14.29 15.34 -0.80
CA LEU A 263 -13.22 15.22 0.20
C LEU A 263 -12.34 16.49 0.26
N VAL A 264 -12.13 17.15 -0.87
CA VAL A 264 -11.33 18.38 -0.95
C VAL A 264 -12.11 19.60 -0.43
N ALA A 265 -13.40 19.71 -0.77
CA ALA A 265 -14.31 20.73 -0.27
C ALA A 265 -15.42 20.08 0.56
N PRO A 266 -15.11 19.70 1.81
CA PRO A 266 -15.96 18.79 2.57
C PRO A 266 -17.25 19.43 3.08
N ASN A 267 -18.22 18.55 3.34
CA ASN A 267 -19.41 18.82 4.13
C ASN A 267 -19.28 18.19 5.54
N PRO A 268 -20.24 18.38 6.46
CA PRO A 268 -20.17 17.83 7.81
C PRO A 268 -20.04 16.31 7.92
N GLU A 269 -20.41 15.54 6.89
CA GLU A 269 -20.35 14.07 6.90
C GLU A 269 -18.95 13.52 6.58
N ASN A 270 -18.16 14.27 5.82
CA ASN A 270 -16.83 13.85 5.33
C ASN A 270 -15.67 14.77 5.71
N GLU A 271 -15.91 15.81 6.51
CA GLU A 271 -14.87 16.77 6.95
C GLU A 271 -13.71 16.13 7.74
N GLY A 272 -13.91 14.89 8.25
CA GLY A 272 -12.88 14.19 9.00
C GLY A 272 -11.61 13.93 8.19
N PHE A 273 -11.70 13.80 6.87
CA PHE A 273 -10.52 13.72 6.00
C PHE A 273 -9.71 15.03 6.01
N ALA A 274 -10.39 16.16 5.82
CA ALA A 274 -9.76 17.48 5.77
C ALA A 274 -9.27 17.95 7.14
N ASN A 275 -9.99 17.62 8.21
CA ASN A 275 -9.63 17.98 9.58
C ASN A 275 -8.39 17.23 10.10
N GLY A 276 -8.00 16.12 9.46
CA GLY A 276 -6.81 15.36 9.81
C GLY A 276 -6.85 14.81 11.24
N ILE A 277 -5.66 14.71 11.86
CA ILE A 277 -5.47 14.22 13.22
C ILE A 277 -5.13 15.40 14.13
N LYS A 278 -5.87 15.52 15.24
CA LYS A 278 -5.57 16.50 16.29
C LYS A 278 -4.69 15.85 17.35
N TRP A 279 -3.41 16.13 17.28
CA TRP A 279 -2.42 15.60 18.21
C TRP A 279 -2.48 16.33 19.55
N ARG A 280 -2.14 15.63 20.64
CA ARG A 280 -1.96 16.25 21.96
C ARG A 280 -0.64 17.00 22.04
N GLY A 281 -0.68 18.14 22.76
CA GLY A 281 0.51 18.93 23.08
C GLY A 281 1.01 19.76 21.89
N SER A 282 2.27 20.14 21.97
CA SER A 282 2.93 20.91 20.92
C SER A 282 3.32 19.98 19.76
N VAL A 283 2.98 20.38 18.55
CA VAL A 283 3.30 19.63 17.34
C VAL A 283 4.20 20.45 16.42
N SER A 284 4.98 19.78 15.60
CA SER A 284 5.76 20.39 14.54
C SER A 284 4.87 21.17 13.58
N ALA A 285 5.38 22.23 12.97
CA ALA A 285 4.68 23.02 11.96
C ALA A 285 4.20 22.17 10.76
N ALA A 286 4.88 21.04 10.48
CA ALA A 286 4.46 20.08 9.47
C ALA A 286 3.26 19.22 9.89
N GLN A 287 2.85 19.25 11.16
CA GLN A 287 1.75 18.44 11.71
C GLN A 287 0.47 19.26 12.01
N ILE A 288 0.49 20.55 11.81
CA ILE A 288 -0.72 21.39 11.96
C ILE A 288 -1.79 21.01 10.94
N THR A 289 -3.05 21.21 11.27
CA THR A 289 -4.18 20.79 10.42
C THR A 289 -4.10 21.29 8.98
N PRO A 290 -3.80 22.56 8.67
CA PRO A 290 -3.65 23.01 7.28
C PRO A 290 -2.56 22.28 6.52
N MET A 291 -1.42 21.97 7.17
CA MET A 291 -0.34 21.23 6.52
C MET A 291 -0.67 19.76 6.32
N GLN A 292 -1.32 19.11 7.29
CA GLN A 292 -1.84 17.75 7.12
C GLN A 292 -2.83 17.67 5.96
N TYR A 293 -3.70 18.69 5.79
CA TYR A 293 -4.61 18.79 4.66
C TYR A 293 -3.86 18.83 3.32
N ALA A 294 -2.87 19.73 3.20
CA ALA A 294 -2.06 19.83 1.99
C ALA A 294 -1.33 18.52 1.65
N GLN A 295 -0.70 17.88 2.64
CA GLN A 295 -0.05 16.59 2.48
C GLN A 295 -1.04 15.49 2.06
N SER A 296 -2.21 15.44 2.71
CA SER A 296 -3.23 14.42 2.43
C SER A 296 -3.82 14.60 1.02
N VAL A 297 -4.15 15.82 0.61
CA VAL A 297 -4.66 16.12 -0.74
C VAL A 297 -3.60 15.81 -1.80
N GLY A 298 -2.36 16.27 -1.59
CA GLY A 298 -1.25 16.03 -2.52
C GLY A 298 -0.97 14.54 -2.72
N GLN A 299 -0.81 13.78 -1.64
CA GLN A 299 -0.47 12.37 -1.73
C GLN A 299 -1.66 11.53 -2.23
N THR A 300 -2.86 11.75 -1.70
CA THR A 300 -4.02 10.93 -2.03
C THR A 300 -4.48 11.11 -3.48
N PHE A 301 -4.59 12.35 -3.95
CA PHE A 301 -5.22 12.61 -5.24
C PHE A 301 -4.24 12.90 -6.38
N LEU A 302 -3.06 13.44 -6.06
CA LEU A 302 -2.08 13.85 -7.08
C LEU A 302 -0.84 12.94 -7.13
N GLY A 303 -0.68 12.03 -6.15
CA GLY A 303 0.52 11.23 -6.02
C GLY A 303 1.77 12.07 -5.75
N ILE A 304 1.61 13.16 -4.99
CA ILE A 304 2.67 14.09 -4.62
C ILE A 304 2.92 14.00 -3.12
N ASN A 305 4.12 13.60 -2.72
CA ASN A 305 4.50 13.57 -1.31
C ASN A 305 5.09 14.92 -0.89
N LEU A 306 4.30 15.73 -0.18
CA LEU A 306 4.72 17.06 0.30
C LEU A 306 5.40 17.03 1.68
N LYS A 307 5.71 15.86 2.26
CA LYS A 307 6.31 15.79 3.61
C LYS A 307 7.63 16.55 3.70
N CYS A 308 8.54 16.38 2.74
CA CYS A 308 9.78 17.15 2.70
C CYS A 308 9.50 18.64 2.53
N ALA A 309 8.62 19.00 1.58
CA ALA A 309 8.27 20.38 1.28
C ALA A 309 7.53 21.08 2.42
N SER A 310 6.99 20.36 3.40
CA SER A 310 6.36 20.95 4.60
C SER A 310 7.37 21.49 5.63
N CYS A 311 8.66 21.09 5.54
CA CYS A 311 9.71 21.55 6.47
C CYS A 311 10.79 22.40 5.78
N HIS A 312 11.10 22.10 4.53
CA HIS A 312 12.13 22.75 3.70
C HIS A 312 11.86 22.45 2.23
N ASP A 313 12.58 23.09 1.32
CA ASP A 313 12.50 22.71 -0.11
C ASP A 313 12.86 21.25 -0.29
N SER A 314 12.05 20.51 -1.03
CA SER A 314 12.26 19.06 -1.21
C SER A 314 13.62 18.75 -1.82
N PHE A 315 14.26 17.70 -1.33
CA PHE A 315 15.53 17.19 -1.87
C PHE A 315 15.35 16.15 -2.98
N VAL A 316 14.15 15.58 -3.06
CA VAL A 316 13.84 14.44 -3.95
C VAL A 316 13.10 14.86 -5.20
N ASP A 317 12.37 15.98 -5.15
CA ASP A 317 11.54 16.48 -6.22
C ASP A 317 11.59 18.00 -6.32
N ARG A 318 10.76 18.61 -7.18
CA ARG A 318 10.76 20.06 -7.42
C ARG A 318 10.03 20.88 -6.36
N TRP A 319 9.31 20.26 -5.42
CA TRP A 319 8.39 20.96 -4.52
C TRP A 319 9.13 21.80 -3.49
N LYS A 320 8.68 23.06 -3.35
CA LYS A 320 9.26 24.02 -2.43
C LYS A 320 8.40 24.18 -1.19
N LEU A 321 9.03 24.64 -0.11
CA LEU A 321 8.35 25.00 1.14
C LEU A 321 7.18 25.97 0.88
N SER A 322 7.39 26.98 0.03
CA SER A 322 6.34 27.95 -0.32
C SER A 322 5.15 27.34 -1.03
N GLU A 323 5.34 26.30 -1.85
CA GLU A 323 4.25 25.63 -2.56
C GLU A 323 3.43 24.76 -1.61
N ALA A 324 4.09 24.02 -0.70
CA ALA A 324 3.40 23.23 0.33
C ALA A 324 2.57 24.12 1.26
N TYR A 325 3.16 25.24 1.70
CA TYR A 325 2.45 26.23 2.53
C TYR A 325 1.36 26.98 1.75
N GLY A 326 1.54 27.23 0.47
CA GLY A 326 0.52 27.80 -0.41
C GLY A 326 -0.72 26.91 -0.47
N LEU A 327 -0.53 25.60 -0.68
CA LEU A 327 -1.64 24.65 -0.66
C LEU A 327 -2.29 24.54 0.73
N ALA A 328 -1.49 24.56 1.81
CA ALA A 328 -1.99 24.56 3.18
C ALA A 328 -2.80 25.82 3.51
N ALA A 329 -2.39 26.98 3.02
CA ALA A 329 -3.07 28.25 3.23
C ALA A 329 -4.46 28.33 2.58
N ILE A 330 -4.73 27.51 1.55
CA ILE A 330 -6.09 27.36 0.99
C ILE A 330 -7.07 26.85 2.05
N TYR A 331 -6.61 25.96 2.94
CA TYR A 331 -7.42 25.37 4.02
C TYR A 331 -7.42 26.20 5.31
N ALA A 332 -6.42 27.03 5.51
CA ALA A 332 -6.26 27.81 6.75
C ALA A 332 -7.41 28.80 6.96
N ASP A 333 -7.88 28.95 8.20
CA ASP A 333 -8.88 29.97 8.58
C ASP A 333 -8.22 31.34 8.82
N GLU A 334 -6.97 31.34 9.33
CA GLU A 334 -6.18 32.51 9.64
C GLU A 334 -4.92 32.58 8.76
N PRO A 335 -4.26 33.76 8.63
CA PRO A 335 -2.99 33.87 7.92
C PRO A 335 -1.96 32.88 8.44
N LEU A 336 -1.39 32.05 7.55
CA LEU A 336 -0.50 30.96 7.90
C LEU A 336 0.96 31.40 7.82
N GLU A 337 1.64 31.56 8.97
CA GLU A 337 3.08 31.81 9.00
C GLU A 337 3.84 30.56 8.50
N MET A 338 4.88 30.79 7.69
CA MET A 338 5.75 29.75 7.18
C MET A 338 6.87 29.42 8.18
N PHE A 339 7.06 28.12 8.45
CA PHE A 339 8.14 27.61 9.28
C PHE A 339 9.10 26.77 8.45
N ARG A 340 10.38 26.90 8.72
CA ARG A 340 11.43 26.04 8.14
C ARG A 340 12.06 25.20 9.26
N CYS A 341 11.82 23.88 9.25
CA CYS A 341 12.24 22.98 10.31
C CYS A 341 11.87 23.53 11.72
N ASP A 342 10.60 23.85 11.90
CA ASP A 342 10.00 24.43 13.12
C ASP A 342 10.53 25.82 13.55
N LYS A 343 11.32 26.49 12.71
CA LYS A 343 11.76 27.87 12.92
C LYS A 343 10.89 28.83 12.09
N PRO A 344 10.29 29.86 12.71
CA PRO A 344 9.50 30.83 11.97
C PRO A 344 10.37 31.57 10.94
N THR A 345 9.81 31.84 9.76
CA THR A 345 10.52 32.57 8.69
C THR A 345 10.17 34.06 8.64
N GLY A 346 9.17 34.48 9.43
CA GLY A 346 8.60 35.81 9.36
C GLY A 346 7.79 36.10 8.08
N LYS A 347 7.50 35.05 7.29
CA LYS A 347 6.73 35.15 6.04
C LYS A 347 5.38 34.46 6.19
N THR A 348 4.33 35.08 5.67
CA THR A 348 2.98 34.52 5.60
C THR A 348 2.79 33.82 4.25
N ALA A 349 2.22 32.64 4.26
CA ALA A 349 1.88 31.92 3.04
C ALA A 349 0.69 32.55 2.33
N VAL A 350 0.76 32.63 1.02
CA VAL A 350 -0.36 33.04 0.16
C VAL A 350 -1.04 31.78 -0.34
N PRO A 351 -2.39 31.65 -0.24
CA PRO A 351 -3.10 30.53 -0.83
C PRO A 351 -2.73 30.32 -2.29
N GLY A 352 -2.24 29.12 -2.63
CA GLY A 352 -1.71 28.84 -3.96
C GLY A 352 -1.89 27.36 -4.36
N TRP A 353 -2.26 27.14 -5.61
CA TRP A 353 -2.36 25.84 -6.26
C TRP A 353 -1.02 25.43 -6.87
N LEU A 354 -0.75 24.12 -6.89
CA LEU A 354 0.54 23.57 -7.34
C LEU A 354 0.77 23.65 -8.87
N PHE A 355 -0.29 23.81 -9.65
CA PHE A 355 -0.24 23.81 -11.11
C PHE A 355 -1.00 25.04 -11.67
N PRO A 356 -0.38 26.23 -11.63
CA PRO A 356 -1.03 27.49 -12.02
C PRO A 356 -1.47 27.50 -13.50
N GLU A 357 -0.92 26.65 -14.34
CA GLU A 357 -1.32 26.46 -15.74
C GLU A 357 -2.73 25.90 -15.92
N LEU A 358 -3.35 25.35 -14.87
CA LEU A 358 -4.76 24.92 -14.83
C LEU A 358 -5.69 25.97 -14.25
N GLY A 359 -5.13 27.05 -13.70
CA GLY A 359 -5.86 28.11 -13.01
C GLY A 359 -5.31 28.38 -11.61
N THR A 360 -5.92 29.32 -10.91
CA THR A 360 -5.49 29.79 -9.58
C THR A 360 -6.65 29.76 -8.59
N VAL A 361 -6.32 29.79 -7.30
CA VAL A 361 -7.28 29.96 -6.22
C VAL A 361 -7.27 31.42 -5.80
N ASP A 362 -8.44 32.06 -5.76
CA ASP A 362 -8.60 33.44 -5.29
C ASP A 362 -8.44 33.47 -3.76
N ALA A 363 -7.33 34.09 -3.32
CA ALA A 363 -6.98 34.21 -1.91
C ALA A 363 -7.94 35.10 -1.11
N SER A 364 -8.71 35.96 -1.78
CA SER A 364 -9.66 36.88 -1.13
C SER A 364 -10.95 36.18 -0.68
N LEU A 365 -11.23 35.00 -1.22
CA LEU A 365 -12.42 34.22 -0.89
C LEU A 365 -12.36 33.64 0.53
N PRO A 366 -13.51 33.48 1.19
CA PRO A 366 -13.59 32.67 2.41
C PRO A 366 -13.16 31.22 2.14
N LYS A 367 -12.69 30.53 3.17
CA LYS A 367 -12.19 29.14 3.10
C LYS A 367 -13.05 28.22 2.22
N ALA A 368 -14.37 28.23 2.41
CA ALA A 368 -15.28 27.37 1.62
C ALA A 368 -15.21 27.69 0.11
N GLY A 369 -15.02 28.95 -0.28
CA GLY A 369 -14.84 29.37 -1.66
C GLY A 369 -13.50 28.88 -2.23
N ARG A 370 -12.41 29.06 -1.46
CA ARG A 370 -11.07 28.58 -1.84
C ARG A 370 -11.04 27.06 -2.05
N LEU A 371 -11.68 26.30 -1.14
CA LEU A 371 -11.76 24.83 -1.23
C LEU A 371 -12.57 24.37 -2.45
N LYS A 372 -13.67 25.04 -2.79
CA LYS A 372 -14.43 24.75 -4.01
C LYS A 372 -13.60 24.98 -5.28
N GLN A 373 -12.85 26.07 -5.34
CA GLN A 373 -11.94 26.31 -6.46
C GLN A 373 -10.83 25.27 -6.52
N LEU A 374 -10.22 24.90 -5.39
CA LEU A 374 -9.21 23.84 -5.34
C LEU A 374 -9.79 22.50 -5.83
N ALA A 375 -10.98 22.13 -5.38
CA ALA A 375 -11.66 20.91 -5.82
C ALA A 375 -11.88 20.90 -7.33
N ALA A 376 -12.29 22.03 -7.91
CA ALA A 376 -12.45 22.18 -9.36
C ALA A 376 -11.12 22.02 -10.11
N LEU A 377 -10.02 22.55 -9.58
CA LEU A 377 -8.68 22.45 -10.19
C LEU A 377 -8.13 21.01 -10.10
N ILE A 378 -8.32 20.32 -8.98
CA ILE A 378 -7.90 18.92 -8.82
C ILE A 378 -8.67 18.01 -9.79
N THR A 379 -9.95 18.28 -10.01
CA THR A 379 -10.82 17.48 -10.90
C THR A 379 -10.98 18.11 -12.29
N HIS A 380 -10.13 19.08 -12.63
CA HIS A 380 -10.17 19.71 -13.95
C HIS A 380 -9.92 18.68 -15.06
N PRO A 381 -10.66 18.69 -16.16
CA PRO A 381 -10.48 17.72 -17.26
C PRO A 381 -9.06 17.68 -17.82
N GLU A 382 -8.35 18.82 -17.82
CA GLU A 382 -6.96 18.92 -18.25
C GLU A 382 -5.95 18.49 -17.16
N ASN A 383 -6.41 18.09 -15.96
CA ASN A 383 -5.55 17.55 -14.93
C ASN A 383 -5.42 16.04 -15.07
N GLY A 384 -4.44 15.59 -15.84
CA GLY A 384 -4.15 14.17 -16.04
C GLY A 384 -3.54 13.47 -14.81
N ARG A 385 -3.05 14.22 -13.81
CA ARG A 385 -2.39 13.61 -12.62
C ARG A 385 -3.39 12.86 -11.73
N THR A 386 -4.56 13.44 -11.49
CA THR A 386 -5.59 12.82 -10.64
C THR A 386 -6.02 11.44 -11.16
N PRO A 387 -6.42 11.25 -12.43
CA PRO A 387 -6.74 9.93 -12.94
C PRO A 387 -5.54 8.99 -13.02
N ARG A 388 -4.31 9.48 -13.35
CA ARG A 388 -3.11 8.63 -13.32
C ARG A 388 -2.81 8.11 -11.93
N ALA A 389 -2.92 8.94 -10.89
CA ALA A 389 -2.62 8.54 -9.53
C ALA A 389 -3.53 7.41 -9.04
N ILE A 390 -4.85 7.52 -9.26
CA ILE A 390 -5.78 6.46 -8.84
C ILE A 390 -5.65 5.22 -9.70
N THR A 391 -5.52 5.33 -11.02
CA THR A 391 -5.40 4.16 -11.89
C THR A 391 -4.09 3.39 -11.65
N ASN A 392 -3.00 4.08 -11.32
CA ASN A 392 -1.76 3.43 -10.89
C ASN A 392 -1.94 2.61 -9.61
N ARG A 393 -2.72 3.11 -8.62
CA ARG A 393 -3.03 2.37 -7.39
C ARG A 393 -3.97 1.18 -7.65
N LEU A 394 -4.99 1.35 -8.51
CA LEU A 394 -5.86 0.23 -8.91
C LEU A 394 -5.05 -0.86 -9.62
N TRP A 395 -4.17 -0.45 -10.53
CA TRP A 395 -3.24 -1.37 -11.20
C TRP A 395 -2.37 -2.11 -10.18
N GLN A 396 -1.72 -1.38 -9.26
CA GLN A 396 -0.89 -1.98 -8.22
C GLN A 396 -1.67 -2.97 -7.35
N ARG A 397 -2.91 -2.61 -6.96
CA ARG A 397 -3.76 -3.48 -6.14
C ARG A 397 -4.06 -4.81 -6.84
N LEU A 398 -4.33 -4.79 -8.15
CA LEU A 398 -4.62 -5.98 -8.95
C LEU A 398 -3.35 -6.73 -9.39
N MET A 399 -2.32 -6.01 -9.81
CA MET A 399 -1.13 -6.57 -10.46
C MET A 399 0.07 -6.74 -9.53
N GLY A 400 -0.04 -6.34 -8.26
CA GLY A 400 1.00 -6.45 -7.24
C GLY A 400 2.13 -5.42 -7.32
N ARG A 401 2.27 -4.65 -8.42
CA ARG A 401 3.22 -3.56 -8.59
C ARG A 401 2.64 -2.47 -9.46
N GLY A 402 2.85 -1.21 -9.08
CA GLY A 402 2.40 -0.05 -9.85
C GLY A 402 3.10 0.09 -11.20
N ILE A 403 2.45 0.80 -12.12
CA ILE A 403 3.07 1.24 -13.38
C ILE A 403 4.16 2.27 -13.06
N VAL A 404 3.87 3.19 -12.16
CA VAL A 404 4.86 3.97 -11.41
C VAL A 404 5.07 3.29 -10.06
N HIS A 405 6.33 3.11 -9.66
CA HIS A 405 6.68 2.51 -8.37
C HIS A 405 7.82 3.30 -7.72
N PRO A 406 7.73 3.59 -6.39
CA PRO A 406 6.59 3.40 -5.50
C PRO A 406 5.34 4.17 -5.95
N VAL A 407 4.15 3.69 -5.60
CA VAL A 407 2.88 4.23 -6.16
C VAL A 407 2.60 5.69 -5.81
N ASP A 408 3.20 6.21 -4.75
CA ASP A 408 3.09 7.61 -4.33
C ASP A 408 4.21 8.50 -4.90
N ALA A 409 5.15 7.90 -5.62
CA ALA A 409 6.24 8.62 -6.29
C ALA A 409 5.88 8.91 -7.77
N MET A 410 4.72 9.54 -8.01
CA MET A 410 4.23 9.82 -9.37
C MET A 410 5.12 10.80 -10.15
N GLN A 411 6.23 11.27 -9.56
CA GLN A 411 7.32 11.99 -10.22
C GLN A 411 8.36 11.05 -10.84
N SER A 412 8.28 9.74 -10.55
CA SER A 412 9.16 8.74 -11.15
C SER A 412 8.65 8.30 -12.51
N PRO A 413 9.52 7.90 -13.45
CA PRO A 413 9.09 7.42 -14.75
C PRO A 413 8.31 6.11 -14.62
N PRO A 414 7.18 5.98 -15.32
CA PRO A 414 6.45 4.71 -15.42
C PRO A 414 7.28 3.69 -16.24
N TRP A 415 7.13 2.39 -15.92
CA TRP A 415 7.74 1.37 -16.77
C TRP A 415 7.05 1.27 -18.16
N ASN A 416 5.83 1.76 -18.27
CA ASN A 416 5.11 1.95 -19.53
C ASN A 416 4.19 3.18 -19.44
N GLU A 417 4.57 4.25 -20.13
CA GLU A 417 3.85 5.52 -20.08
C GLU A 417 2.48 5.43 -20.78
N ASP A 418 2.43 4.73 -21.92
CA ASP A 418 1.20 4.57 -22.68
C ASP A 418 0.12 3.84 -21.90
N LEU A 419 0.51 2.81 -21.12
CA LEU A 419 -0.43 2.09 -20.28
C LEU A 419 -1.02 2.98 -19.18
N LEU A 420 -0.17 3.77 -18.51
CA LEU A 420 -0.60 4.68 -17.46
C LEU A 420 -1.55 5.74 -17.99
N ASP A 421 -1.19 6.35 -19.11
CA ASP A 421 -1.98 7.39 -19.75
C ASP A 421 -3.31 6.85 -20.29
N TYR A 422 -3.27 5.68 -20.93
CA TYR A 422 -4.48 5.03 -21.41
C TYR A 422 -5.47 4.76 -20.27
N LEU A 423 -5.01 4.22 -19.15
CA LEU A 423 -5.88 3.97 -17.98
C LEU A 423 -6.47 5.26 -17.42
N GLY A 424 -5.68 6.34 -17.37
CA GLY A 424 -6.15 7.65 -16.93
C GLY A 424 -7.24 8.23 -17.85
N VAL A 425 -7.03 8.17 -19.17
CA VAL A 425 -8.00 8.63 -20.18
C VAL A 425 -9.24 7.72 -20.21
N HIS A 426 -9.06 6.40 -20.04
CA HIS A 426 -10.18 5.46 -19.94
C HIS A 426 -11.09 5.79 -18.75
N LEU A 427 -10.53 6.05 -17.58
CA LEU A 427 -11.31 6.45 -16.40
C LEU A 427 -12.10 7.74 -16.66
N ALA A 428 -11.43 8.77 -17.18
CA ALA A 428 -12.06 10.06 -17.51
C ALA A 428 -13.18 9.91 -18.55
N GLY A 429 -12.93 9.14 -19.61
CA GLY A 429 -13.90 8.89 -20.70
C GLY A 429 -15.07 7.99 -20.32
N ASN A 430 -14.99 7.29 -19.17
CA ASN A 430 -16.04 6.41 -18.66
C ASN A 430 -16.73 6.98 -17.42
N GLN A 431 -16.92 8.31 -17.36
CA GLN A 431 -17.65 9.01 -16.30
C GLN A 431 -17.01 8.84 -14.92
N GLN A 432 -15.70 8.72 -14.86
CA GLN A 432 -14.93 8.53 -13.62
C GLN A 432 -15.35 7.28 -12.81
N ASP A 433 -15.88 6.26 -13.51
CA ASP A 433 -16.34 5.01 -12.91
C ASP A 433 -15.16 4.06 -12.66
N LEU A 434 -14.78 3.89 -11.39
CA LEU A 434 -13.69 3.01 -10.99
C LEU A 434 -13.96 1.54 -11.32
N LYS A 435 -15.21 1.09 -11.23
CA LYS A 435 -15.59 -0.31 -11.55
C LYS A 435 -15.35 -0.64 -13.03
N LYS A 436 -15.59 0.32 -13.94
CA LYS A 436 -15.27 0.14 -15.37
C LYS A 436 -13.77 -0.03 -15.60
N THR A 437 -12.95 0.70 -14.87
CA THR A 437 -11.48 0.55 -14.95
C THR A 437 -11.03 -0.80 -14.38
N LEU A 438 -11.57 -1.21 -13.23
CA LEU A 438 -11.30 -2.55 -12.66
C LEU A 438 -11.72 -3.66 -13.62
N ARG A 439 -12.91 -3.54 -14.22
CA ARG A 439 -13.40 -4.47 -15.25
C ARG A 439 -12.43 -4.58 -16.43
N LEU A 440 -11.98 -3.44 -16.95
CA LEU A 440 -11.04 -3.42 -18.09
C LEU A 440 -9.76 -4.18 -17.75
N ILE A 441 -9.19 -3.95 -16.55
CA ILE A 441 -7.97 -4.64 -16.08
C ILE A 441 -8.24 -6.13 -15.90
N CYS A 442 -9.30 -6.52 -15.20
CA CYS A 442 -9.60 -7.93 -14.90
C CYS A 442 -9.91 -8.77 -16.16
N LEU A 443 -10.39 -8.12 -17.23
CA LEU A 443 -10.66 -8.77 -18.53
C LEU A 443 -9.45 -8.78 -19.47
N SER A 444 -8.33 -8.17 -19.09
CA SER A 444 -7.09 -8.26 -19.87
C SER A 444 -6.43 -9.63 -19.72
N ALA A 445 -5.81 -10.12 -20.78
CA ALA A 445 -4.97 -11.32 -20.70
C ALA A 445 -3.76 -11.10 -19.77
N ALA A 446 -3.30 -9.86 -19.62
CA ALA A 446 -2.27 -9.48 -18.67
C ALA A 446 -2.66 -9.83 -17.22
N TYR A 447 -3.87 -9.48 -16.77
CA TYR A 447 -4.38 -9.85 -15.45
C TYR A 447 -4.65 -11.36 -15.33
N GLN A 448 -5.16 -11.97 -16.40
CA GLN A 448 -5.52 -13.38 -16.47
C GLN A 448 -4.33 -14.32 -16.71
N SER A 449 -3.11 -13.81 -16.56
CA SER A 449 -1.87 -14.59 -16.70
C SER A 449 -1.34 -15.05 -15.34
N LYS A 450 -0.48 -16.08 -15.37
CA LYS A 450 0.25 -16.56 -14.20
C LYS A 450 1.12 -15.46 -13.63
N SER A 451 1.25 -15.45 -12.32
CA SER A 451 2.14 -14.53 -11.62
C SER A 451 3.61 -14.81 -11.97
N GLU A 452 4.39 -13.73 -11.96
CA GLU A 452 5.83 -13.80 -12.09
C GLU A 452 6.43 -14.75 -11.03
N SER A 453 7.44 -15.50 -11.44
CA SER A 453 8.26 -16.30 -10.54
C SER A 453 9.72 -15.88 -10.71
N PHE A 454 10.35 -15.43 -9.64
CA PHE A 454 11.73 -15.01 -9.64
C PHE A 454 12.58 -16.00 -8.83
N GLU A 455 13.73 -16.39 -9.37
CA GLU A 455 14.79 -17.04 -8.60
C GLU A 455 15.47 -16.00 -7.67
N GLU A 456 15.64 -14.78 -8.18
CA GLU A 456 16.11 -13.62 -7.42
C GLU A 456 15.17 -12.43 -7.67
N ILE A 457 14.89 -11.61 -6.63
CA ILE A 457 14.07 -10.41 -6.77
C ILE A 457 14.82 -9.42 -7.67
N PRO A 458 14.28 -9.04 -8.85
CA PRO A 458 14.93 -8.09 -9.74
C PRO A 458 15.12 -6.74 -9.04
N ARG A 459 16.25 -6.08 -9.30
CA ARG A 459 16.46 -4.69 -8.84
C ARG A 459 15.40 -3.79 -9.45
N GLU A 460 14.82 -2.89 -8.67
CA GLU A 460 13.77 -1.97 -9.12
C GLU A 460 14.20 -1.09 -10.29
N SER A 461 15.48 -0.73 -10.37
CA SER A 461 16.07 0.05 -11.48
C SER A 461 16.00 -0.66 -12.84
N ASN A 462 15.88 -1.99 -12.84
CA ASN A 462 15.90 -2.84 -14.04
C ASN A 462 14.57 -3.57 -14.24
N TYR A 463 13.49 -3.04 -13.69
CA TYR A 463 12.20 -3.69 -13.79
C TYR A 463 11.73 -3.81 -15.25
N VAL A 464 11.37 -5.03 -15.63
CA VAL A 464 10.67 -5.36 -16.87
C VAL A 464 9.42 -6.16 -16.50
N TYR A 465 8.25 -5.73 -16.96
CA TYR A 465 7.01 -6.44 -16.71
C TYR A 465 7.03 -7.84 -17.37
N GLN A 466 6.70 -8.86 -16.60
CA GLN A 466 6.63 -10.26 -17.05
C GLN A 466 5.33 -10.95 -16.60
N GLY A 467 4.43 -10.21 -15.95
CA GLY A 467 3.16 -10.72 -15.43
C GLY A 467 2.77 -10.05 -14.11
N PRO A 468 1.63 -10.43 -13.53
CA PRO A 468 1.25 -10.01 -12.19
C PRO A 468 2.22 -10.52 -11.14
N ARG A 469 2.52 -9.72 -10.11
CA ARG A 469 3.30 -10.17 -8.95
C ARG A 469 2.41 -10.90 -7.94
N PRO A 470 2.90 -11.96 -7.29
CA PRO A 470 2.19 -12.60 -6.18
C PRO A 470 1.93 -11.58 -5.07
N LYS A 471 0.76 -11.65 -4.45
CA LYS A 471 0.35 -10.79 -3.34
C LYS A 471 -0.04 -11.65 -2.16
N ARG A 472 0.32 -11.22 -0.96
CA ARG A 472 -0.20 -11.87 0.25
C ARG A 472 -1.63 -11.41 0.52
N LEU A 473 -2.43 -12.30 1.12
CA LEU A 473 -3.73 -11.90 1.67
C LEU A 473 -3.51 -10.76 2.68
N THR A 474 -4.32 -9.74 2.60
CA THR A 474 -4.36 -8.72 3.65
C THR A 474 -4.86 -9.32 4.96
N ALA A 475 -4.60 -8.65 6.07
CA ALA A 475 -5.10 -9.07 7.39
C ALA A 475 -6.62 -9.31 7.39
N GLU A 476 -7.36 -8.45 6.67
CA GLU A 476 -8.81 -8.56 6.54
C GLU A 476 -9.21 -9.76 5.68
N GLU A 477 -8.56 -9.97 4.54
CA GLU A 477 -8.83 -11.11 3.65
C GLU A 477 -8.51 -12.45 4.33
N PHE A 478 -7.38 -12.52 5.06
CA PHE A 478 -6.99 -13.71 5.83
C PHE A 478 -8.02 -14.03 6.92
N THR A 479 -8.43 -13.03 7.68
CA THR A 479 -9.43 -13.16 8.74
C THR A 479 -10.80 -13.56 8.17
N ASP A 480 -11.25 -12.89 7.12
CA ASP A 480 -12.52 -13.17 6.46
C ASP A 480 -12.55 -14.57 5.86
N ALA A 481 -11.42 -15.04 5.29
CA ALA A 481 -11.31 -16.39 4.75
C ALA A 481 -11.48 -17.46 5.84
N ILE A 482 -10.86 -17.28 7.02
CA ILE A 482 -11.05 -18.17 8.17
C ILE A 482 -12.53 -18.20 8.58
N TRP A 483 -13.16 -17.05 8.76
CA TRP A 483 -14.57 -16.96 9.15
C TRP A 483 -15.51 -17.56 8.09
N GLN A 484 -15.21 -17.35 6.82
CA GLN A 484 -16.00 -17.91 5.72
C GLN A 484 -15.93 -19.44 5.68
N ILE A 485 -14.74 -20.02 5.85
CA ILE A 485 -14.54 -21.48 5.85
C ILE A 485 -15.18 -22.12 7.10
N CYS A 486 -14.97 -21.51 8.25
CA CYS A 486 -15.40 -22.02 9.54
C CYS A 486 -16.85 -21.67 9.90
N GLY A 487 -17.43 -20.59 9.35
CA GLY A 487 -18.75 -20.09 9.71
C GLY A 487 -18.76 -19.41 11.08
N THR A 488 -17.67 -18.78 11.49
CA THR A 488 -17.46 -18.22 12.84
C THR A 488 -17.34 -16.70 12.85
N ALA A 489 -17.83 -16.02 11.81
CA ALA A 489 -17.83 -14.56 11.78
C ALA A 489 -18.65 -13.96 12.92
N PRO A 490 -18.21 -12.83 13.52
CA PRO A 490 -18.97 -12.16 14.56
C PRO A 490 -20.32 -11.64 14.05
N GLY A 491 -21.29 -11.51 14.97
CA GLY A 491 -22.64 -11.05 14.62
C GLY A 491 -22.81 -9.52 14.59
N LYS A 492 -21.78 -8.74 15.01
CA LYS A 492 -21.87 -7.28 15.19
C LYS A 492 -20.68 -6.57 14.58
N ILE A 493 -20.93 -5.44 13.93
CA ILE A 493 -19.92 -4.54 13.38
C ILE A 493 -19.52 -3.44 14.37
N ASP A 494 -18.29 -2.95 14.27
CA ASP A 494 -17.79 -1.76 15.00
C ASP A 494 -17.89 -0.48 14.17
N ALA A 495 -17.79 -0.61 12.84
CA ALA A 495 -17.84 0.51 11.93
C ALA A 495 -19.20 1.20 11.95
N PRO A 496 -19.27 2.54 12.02
CA PRO A 496 -20.52 3.29 12.00
C PRO A 496 -21.07 3.41 10.56
N VAL A 497 -21.36 2.27 9.94
CA VAL A 497 -21.90 2.18 8.58
C VAL A 497 -23.30 1.58 8.59
N LYS A 498 -24.11 1.98 7.60
CA LYS A 498 -25.45 1.41 7.39
C LYS A 498 -25.37 0.39 6.27
N ARG A 499 -25.44 -0.90 6.63
CA ARG A 499 -25.58 -2.00 5.68
C ARG A 499 -27.04 -2.11 5.22
N ASP A 500 -27.25 -2.70 4.06
CA ASP A 500 -28.59 -2.98 3.56
C ASP A 500 -29.29 -4.01 4.49
N ALA A 501 -30.29 -3.53 5.22
CA ALA A 501 -31.05 -4.36 6.16
C ALA A 501 -32.04 -5.30 5.45
N SER A 502 -32.32 -5.10 4.15
CA SER A 502 -33.25 -5.91 3.38
C SER A 502 -32.63 -7.21 2.85
N ALA A 503 -31.29 -7.31 2.87
CA ALA A 503 -30.60 -8.51 2.41
C ALA A 503 -30.95 -9.74 3.25
N THR A 504 -31.35 -10.83 2.61
CA THR A 504 -31.72 -12.10 3.28
C THR A 504 -31.09 -13.27 2.54
N PRO A 505 -30.19 -14.06 3.18
CA PRO A 505 -29.62 -13.82 4.52
C PRO A 505 -28.74 -12.58 4.57
N GLN A 506 -28.56 -12.02 5.78
CA GLN A 506 -27.61 -10.93 5.97
C GLN A 506 -26.18 -11.40 5.60
N PRO A 507 -25.41 -10.61 4.84
CA PRO A 507 -24.03 -10.95 4.54
C PRO A 507 -23.20 -11.10 5.81
N MET A 508 -22.21 -12.00 5.77
CA MET A 508 -21.20 -12.18 6.83
C MET A 508 -20.60 -10.84 7.26
N VAL A 509 -20.38 -10.65 8.56
CA VAL A 509 -19.62 -9.49 9.06
C VAL A 509 -18.18 -9.62 8.62
N ARG A 510 -17.65 -8.55 8.01
CA ARG A 510 -16.29 -8.52 7.46
C ARG A 510 -15.31 -7.90 8.44
N ALA A 511 -14.07 -8.38 8.42
CA ALA A 511 -12.97 -7.83 9.21
C ALA A 511 -12.73 -6.33 8.94
N ALA A 512 -13.00 -5.88 7.72
CA ALA A 512 -12.95 -4.46 7.35
C ALA A 512 -13.90 -3.57 8.17
N LEU A 513 -14.98 -4.13 8.74
CA LEU A 513 -15.97 -3.42 9.55
C LEU A 513 -15.70 -3.50 11.06
N LEU A 514 -14.60 -4.11 11.46
CA LEU A 514 -14.23 -4.30 12.86
C LEU A 514 -12.99 -3.48 13.23
N LYS A 515 -12.88 -3.16 14.52
CA LYS A 515 -11.64 -2.65 15.10
C LYS A 515 -10.51 -3.66 14.91
N SER A 516 -9.30 -3.14 14.76
CA SER A 516 -8.11 -3.99 14.60
C SER A 516 -7.79 -4.71 15.90
N ASP A 517 -7.79 -6.04 15.89
CA ASP A 517 -7.23 -6.86 16.98
C ASP A 517 -5.72 -7.06 16.82
N LEU A 518 -5.09 -7.82 17.72
CA LEU A 518 -3.65 -8.06 17.68
C LEU A 518 -3.25 -8.82 16.42
N LEU A 519 -3.96 -9.89 16.06
CA LEU A 519 -3.68 -10.69 14.86
C LEU A 519 -3.73 -9.83 13.60
N MET A 520 -4.80 -9.03 13.42
CA MET A 520 -4.91 -8.14 12.26
C MET A 520 -3.76 -7.13 12.19
N ARG A 521 -3.32 -6.57 13.33
CA ARG A 521 -2.16 -5.64 13.35
C ARG A 521 -0.87 -6.35 12.98
N THR A 522 -0.66 -7.54 13.51
CA THR A 522 0.51 -8.35 13.23
C THR A 522 0.56 -8.76 11.75
N LEU A 523 -0.59 -9.04 11.15
CA LEU A 523 -0.74 -9.30 9.70
C LEU A 523 -0.67 -8.02 8.83
N GLY A 524 -0.25 -6.89 9.40
CA GLY A 524 0.03 -5.67 8.66
C GLY A 524 -1.15 -4.72 8.46
N ARG A 525 -2.28 -4.86 9.20
CA ARG A 525 -3.32 -3.84 9.20
C ARG A 525 -2.80 -2.57 9.90
N PRO A 526 -2.69 -1.43 9.19
CA PRO A 526 -2.08 -0.22 9.73
C PRO A 526 -2.98 0.48 10.74
N ASN A 527 -2.38 1.30 11.62
CA ASN A 527 -3.09 2.20 12.53
C ASN A 527 -3.66 3.46 11.84
N ARG A 528 -3.35 3.65 10.56
CA ARG A 528 -3.83 4.78 9.72
C ARG A 528 -3.49 6.17 10.26
N GLU A 529 -2.45 6.30 11.04
CA GLU A 529 -1.91 7.61 11.43
C GLU A 529 -1.22 8.32 10.26
N GLN A 530 -0.76 7.55 9.30
CA GLN A 530 -0.21 8.00 8.02
C GLN A 530 -1.06 7.48 6.86
N ILE A 531 -0.89 8.08 5.69
CA ILE A 531 -1.44 7.53 4.45
C ILE A 531 -0.68 6.23 4.15
N VAL A 532 -1.43 5.16 3.92
CA VAL A 532 -0.86 3.87 3.54
C VAL A 532 -1.39 3.50 2.16
N SER A 533 -0.54 3.64 1.16
CA SER A 533 -0.87 3.32 -0.23
C SER A 533 -0.55 1.88 -0.61
N THR A 534 0.42 1.29 0.08
CA THR A 534 0.79 -0.12 -0.05
C THR A 534 1.07 -0.72 1.32
N ARG A 535 0.69 -1.96 1.51
CA ARG A 535 1.05 -2.73 2.71
C ARG A 535 2.27 -3.60 2.40
N PRO A 536 3.11 -3.93 3.42
CA PRO A 536 4.22 -4.85 3.25
C PRO A 536 3.75 -6.19 2.68
N ASN A 537 4.52 -6.74 1.74
CA ASN A 537 4.27 -8.07 1.17
C ASN A 537 5.20 -9.15 1.78
N ASP A 538 6.21 -8.73 2.52
CA ASP A 538 7.17 -9.61 3.18
C ASP A 538 6.64 -10.07 4.53
N LEU A 539 6.99 -11.30 4.90
CA LEU A 539 6.65 -11.89 6.20
C LEU A 539 7.55 -11.29 7.29
N ALA A 540 6.96 -10.56 8.24
CA ALA A 540 7.69 -10.08 9.41
C ALA A 540 7.90 -11.20 10.45
N THR A 541 8.99 -11.11 11.24
CA THR A 541 9.24 -12.07 12.32
C THR A 541 8.09 -12.17 13.31
N LEU A 542 7.53 -11.01 13.71
CA LEU A 542 6.37 -10.97 14.62
C LEU A 542 5.16 -11.68 14.03
N GLU A 543 4.92 -11.50 12.75
CA GLU A 543 3.84 -12.18 12.03
C GLU A 543 4.03 -13.70 12.02
N ALA A 544 5.24 -14.16 11.70
CA ALA A 544 5.57 -15.60 11.73
C ALA A 544 5.36 -16.21 13.13
N MET A 545 5.73 -15.46 14.18
CA MET A 545 5.53 -15.89 15.56
C MET A 545 4.03 -15.97 15.92
N ASP A 546 3.23 -14.96 15.52
CA ASP A 546 1.80 -14.89 15.84
C ASP A 546 1.00 -15.92 15.05
N LEU A 547 1.36 -16.18 13.79
CA LEU A 547 0.78 -17.26 12.99
C LEU A 547 1.08 -18.65 13.55
N ASN A 548 2.19 -18.83 14.26
CA ASN A 548 2.58 -20.11 14.86
C ASN A 548 2.03 -20.30 16.28
N ASN A 549 1.97 -19.24 17.11
CA ASN A 549 1.65 -19.34 18.53
C ASN A 549 0.65 -18.28 19.01
N GLY A 550 0.00 -17.53 18.12
CA GLY A 550 -0.87 -16.43 18.48
C GLY A 550 -2.20 -16.90 19.08
N ALA A 551 -2.53 -16.44 20.27
CA ALA A 551 -3.75 -16.85 20.98
C ALA A 551 -5.04 -16.53 20.23
N ILE A 552 -5.08 -15.43 19.44
CA ILE A 552 -6.27 -15.06 18.66
C ILE A 552 -6.48 -16.03 17.51
N LEU A 553 -5.42 -16.43 16.81
CA LEU A 553 -5.52 -17.42 15.74
C LEU A 553 -5.92 -18.78 16.32
N ASP A 554 -5.28 -19.21 17.39
CA ASP A 554 -5.60 -20.46 18.08
C ASP A 554 -7.08 -20.52 18.48
N GLN A 555 -7.61 -19.47 19.11
CA GLN A 555 -9.02 -19.38 19.45
C GLN A 555 -9.94 -19.49 18.21
N ARG A 556 -9.63 -18.78 17.12
CA ARG A 556 -10.42 -18.83 15.88
C ARG A 556 -10.43 -20.22 15.26
N LEU A 557 -9.28 -20.90 15.31
CA LEU A 557 -9.16 -22.27 14.82
C LEU A 557 -9.95 -23.26 15.68
N ALA A 558 -9.91 -23.11 17.00
CA ALA A 558 -10.70 -23.93 17.93
C ALA A 558 -12.21 -23.74 17.70
N GLU A 559 -12.69 -22.51 17.58
CA GLU A 559 -14.08 -22.19 17.23
C GLU A 559 -14.45 -22.76 15.86
N GLY A 560 -13.57 -22.65 14.88
CA GLY A 560 -13.74 -23.21 13.54
C GLY A 560 -13.83 -24.73 13.55
N ALA A 561 -12.98 -25.40 14.33
CA ALA A 561 -13.00 -26.85 14.49
C ALA A 561 -14.33 -27.33 15.06
N GLN A 562 -14.85 -26.67 16.10
CA GLN A 562 -16.17 -26.99 16.67
C GLN A 562 -17.30 -26.78 15.64
N SER A 563 -17.27 -25.67 14.92
CA SER A 563 -18.25 -25.38 13.87
C SER A 563 -18.25 -26.41 12.75
N LEU A 564 -17.07 -26.82 12.29
CA LEU A 564 -16.93 -27.85 11.25
C LEU A 564 -17.37 -29.24 11.74
N LEU A 565 -17.08 -29.58 12.99
CA LEU A 565 -17.54 -30.81 13.61
C LEU A 565 -19.07 -30.87 13.67
N ALA A 566 -19.73 -29.75 13.99
CA ALA A 566 -21.18 -29.63 14.05
C ALA A 566 -21.87 -29.79 12.68
N ARG A 567 -21.15 -29.64 11.56
CA ARG A 567 -21.70 -29.88 10.21
C ARG A 567 -21.99 -31.33 9.90
N ASN A 568 -21.49 -32.27 10.72
CA ASN A 568 -21.71 -33.72 10.57
C ASN A 568 -21.41 -34.24 9.16
N LEU A 569 -20.26 -33.87 8.59
CA LEU A 569 -19.81 -34.40 7.30
C LEU A 569 -19.60 -35.90 7.38
N ALA A 570 -19.91 -36.61 6.30
CA ALA A 570 -20.03 -38.07 6.32
C ALA A 570 -18.72 -38.80 6.67
N SER A 571 -17.57 -38.20 6.39
CA SER A 571 -16.26 -38.82 6.65
C SER A 571 -15.16 -37.75 6.81
N SER A 572 -13.99 -38.16 7.34
CA SER A 572 -12.77 -37.34 7.35
C SER A 572 -12.34 -36.91 5.95
N ALA A 573 -12.58 -37.76 4.94
CA ALA A 573 -12.30 -37.44 3.54
C ALA A 573 -13.21 -36.32 3.01
N ASP A 574 -14.50 -36.31 3.40
CA ASP A 574 -15.43 -35.25 2.99
C ASP A 574 -15.11 -33.94 3.69
N LEU A 575 -14.69 -33.97 4.96
CA LEU A 575 -14.21 -32.80 5.69
C LEU A 575 -12.95 -32.23 5.03
N ALA A 576 -11.97 -33.07 4.73
CA ALA A 576 -10.75 -32.65 4.04
C ALA A 576 -11.06 -32.01 2.68
N LYS A 577 -11.87 -32.65 1.85
CA LYS A 577 -12.29 -32.10 0.55
C LYS A 577 -13.00 -30.76 0.69
N TYR A 578 -13.95 -30.65 1.64
CA TYR A 578 -14.64 -29.38 1.88
C TYR A 578 -13.66 -28.26 2.22
N VAL A 579 -12.73 -28.48 3.16
CA VAL A 579 -11.76 -27.47 3.57
C VAL A 579 -10.84 -27.09 2.41
N TRP A 580 -10.33 -28.07 1.62
CA TRP A 580 -9.51 -27.81 0.44
C TRP A 580 -10.22 -26.98 -0.62
N GLN A 581 -11.46 -27.38 -0.96
CA GLN A 581 -12.26 -26.65 -1.94
C GLN A 581 -12.57 -25.22 -1.47
N ALA A 582 -12.92 -25.04 -0.19
CA ALA A 582 -13.25 -23.75 0.38
C ALA A 582 -12.01 -22.85 0.52
N ALA A 583 -10.86 -23.40 0.92
CA ALA A 583 -9.64 -22.64 1.17
C ALA A 583 -8.82 -22.37 -0.09
N LEU A 584 -8.70 -23.36 -0.99
CA LEU A 584 -7.77 -23.35 -2.12
C LEU A 584 -8.48 -23.32 -3.48
N SER A 585 -9.82 -23.43 -3.49
CA SER A 585 -10.66 -23.43 -4.70
C SER A 585 -10.31 -24.59 -5.67
N ARG A 586 -9.82 -25.71 -5.15
CA ARG A 586 -9.51 -26.94 -5.89
C ARG A 586 -9.71 -28.18 -5.04
N ASP A 587 -9.78 -29.32 -5.65
CA ASP A 587 -9.75 -30.61 -4.94
C ASP A 587 -8.35 -30.89 -4.37
N PRO A 588 -8.25 -31.60 -3.24
CA PRO A 588 -6.97 -32.13 -2.79
C PRO A 588 -6.45 -33.20 -3.77
N THR A 589 -5.14 -33.24 -3.97
CA THR A 589 -4.50 -34.35 -4.64
C THR A 589 -4.70 -35.66 -3.84
N PRO A 590 -4.51 -36.85 -4.46
CA PRO A 590 -4.60 -38.12 -3.72
C PRO A 590 -3.67 -38.17 -2.50
N ASP A 591 -2.48 -37.57 -2.58
CA ASP A 591 -1.51 -37.54 -1.50
C ASP A 591 -1.92 -36.59 -0.38
N GLU A 592 -2.37 -35.37 -0.72
CA GLU A 592 -2.94 -34.43 0.23
C GLU A 592 -4.14 -35.02 0.96
N LEU A 593 -5.03 -35.67 0.24
CA LEU A 593 -6.21 -36.30 0.84
C LEU A 593 -5.82 -37.43 1.81
N ARG A 594 -4.85 -38.30 1.42
CA ARG A 594 -4.36 -39.36 2.31
C ARG A 594 -3.76 -38.80 3.59
N LEU A 595 -2.92 -37.75 3.47
CA LEU A 595 -2.31 -37.11 4.60
C LEU A 595 -3.37 -36.48 5.52
N ALA A 596 -4.32 -35.74 4.95
CA ALA A 596 -5.41 -35.13 5.70
C ALA A 596 -6.26 -36.15 6.47
N VAL A 597 -6.64 -37.26 5.82
CA VAL A 597 -7.40 -38.36 6.45
C VAL A 597 -6.60 -39.04 7.57
N SER A 598 -5.30 -39.20 7.38
CA SER A 598 -4.41 -39.74 8.43
C SER A 598 -4.35 -38.83 9.66
N LEU A 599 -4.29 -37.53 9.45
CA LEU A 599 -4.26 -36.50 10.52
C LEU A 599 -5.61 -36.42 11.25
N LEU A 600 -6.71 -36.42 10.51
CA LEU A 600 -8.06 -36.32 11.06
C LEU A 600 -8.54 -37.58 11.76
N GLY A 601 -7.96 -38.75 11.42
CA GLY A 601 -8.40 -40.04 11.93
C GLY A 601 -9.75 -40.48 11.37
N ALA A 602 -10.24 -41.67 11.80
CA ALA A 602 -11.51 -42.23 11.35
C ALA A 602 -12.74 -41.44 11.85
N LYS A 603 -12.62 -40.85 13.05
CA LYS A 603 -13.63 -39.95 13.66
C LYS A 603 -12.91 -38.67 14.03
N PRO A 604 -13.04 -37.59 13.25
CA PRO A 604 -12.38 -36.33 13.55
C PRO A 604 -12.80 -35.80 14.91
N GLU A 605 -11.80 -35.45 15.75
CA GLU A 605 -12.01 -34.72 16.99
C GLU A 605 -11.65 -33.24 16.75
N ALA A 606 -12.19 -32.36 17.60
CA ALA A 606 -11.98 -30.92 17.46
C ALA A 606 -10.49 -30.54 17.40
N ALA A 607 -9.62 -31.16 18.22
CA ALA A 607 -8.18 -30.89 18.21
C ALA A 607 -7.54 -31.26 16.86
N ALA A 608 -7.85 -32.45 16.32
CA ALA A 608 -7.33 -32.85 15.00
C ALA A 608 -7.82 -31.94 13.87
N ILE A 609 -9.06 -31.44 13.94
CA ILE A 609 -9.60 -30.48 12.97
C ILE A 609 -8.88 -29.13 13.12
N GLN A 610 -8.61 -28.68 14.34
CA GLN A 610 -7.88 -27.44 14.62
C GLN A 610 -6.47 -27.48 14.02
N ASP A 611 -5.72 -28.55 14.26
CA ASP A 611 -4.39 -28.75 13.69
C ASP A 611 -4.42 -28.83 12.16
N PHE A 612 -5.42 -29.49 11.61
CA PHE A 612 -5.63 -29.57 10.17
C PHE A 612 -5.93 -28.21 9.54
N LEU A 613 -6.80 -27.41 10.14
CA LEU A 613 -7.09 -26.05 9.69
C LEU A 613 -5.84 -25.17 9.75
N TRP A 614 -5.08 -25.25 10.84
CA TRP A 614 -3.81 -24.53 10.96
C TRP A 614 -2.87 -24.90 9.82
N GLY A 615 -2.69 -26.21 9.57
CA GLY A 615 -1.85 -26.69 8.47
C GLY A 615 -2.27 -26.15 7.10
N VAL A 616 -3.58 -26.13 6.81
CA VAL A 616 -4.09 -25.60 5.52
C VAL A 616 -3.89 -24.10 5.42
N PHE A 617 -4.13 -23.34 6.50
CA PHE A 617 -4.00 -21.88 6.48
C PHE A 617 -2.54 -21.41 6.47
N MET A 618 -1.59 -22.29 6.85
CA MET A 618 -0.15 -22.03 6.71
C MET A 618 0.40 -22.37 5.33
N LEU A 619 -0.37 -23.00 4.45
CA LEU A 619 0.08 -23.23 3.08
C LEU A 619 0.32 -21.91 2.33
N PRO A 620 1.45 -21.77 1.60
CA PRO A 620 1.68 -20.61 0.74
C PRO A 620 0.56 -20.42 -0.31
N GLU A 621 -0.06 -21.49 -0.76
CA GLU A 621 -1.20 -21.45 -1.69
C GLU A 621 -2.43 -20.78 -1.08
N PHE A 622 -2.65 -20.92 0.24
CA PHE A 622 -3.73 -20.21 0.93
C PHE A 622 -3.40 -18.73 1.12
N GLN A 623 -2.18 -18.43 1.58
CA GLN A 623 -1.78 -17.08 1.98
C GLN A 623 -1.48 -16.14 0.81
N ILE A 624 -1.22 -16.70 -0.40
CA ILE A 624 -0.75 -15.93 -1.56
C ILE A 624 -1.78 -15.97 -2.68
N VAL A 625 -2.09 -14.80 -3.22
CA VAL A 625 -2.86 -14.61 -4.46
C VAL A 625 -1.86 -14.61 -5.62
N ARG A 626 -1.96 -15.65 -6.46
CA ARG A 626 -1.07 -15.85 -7.62
C ARG A 626 -1.81 -15.71 -8.92
#